data_79aaf370c9ddd002060c10f7ea4bfb2e
#
_entry.id   79aaf370c9ddd002060c10f7ea4bfb2e
#
_cell.length_a   1.000
_cell.length_b   1.000
_cell.length_c   1.000
_cell.angle_alpha   90.00
_cell.angle_beta   90.00
_cell.angle_gamma   90.00
#
_symmetry.space_group_name_H-M   'P 1'
#
loop_
_entity.id
_entity.type
_entity.pdbx_description
1 polymer ?
#
loop_
_entity_poly.entity_id
_entity_poly.type
_entity_poly.pdbx_seq_one_letter_code
_entity_poly.pdbx_strand_id
1 'polypeptide(L)'
;MFSPMPLPGRSGADVLAVYRSSGPVIVFDLGGTWWRSAILEPDGTLAERQRQAAVTKTRTGSNAATLRELMVQFLLDSARQFAAQRPAVRDVGISLGAAINGHSGQVLASAPMWGDCTDPYDLRAVLASAEPSLQWWIANDVTCLALAICANEQIASRDLQAITAVTVSSGIGSRTIDVRTGEVLLDRRHGMQGEIGHLPALTPAALGVEPPLCDCGATGHVSAIAAGRSIEAMLSQFAGILDLGDATGDGGCSRLPMLRDAVAADNPAAVSFLDAVTAPLARALLYLLAIDPRVEQVFLSGGVVDTLGDHYMNSLYRRLESDGLYLVSLYQPSIFRDRICRWESDGFEPLRGAGLFARKQSLQAGDRSR
;
A
#
# COMPACT_ATOMS: atom_id res chain seq x y z
N MET A 1 34.23 -19.57 10.11
CA MET A 1 33.22 -19.33 11.17
C MET A 1 33.30 -17.86 11.52
N PHE A 2 32.53 -17.03 10.81
CA PHE A 2 32.42 -15.61 11.13
C PHE A 2 31.05 -15.40 11.77
N SER A 3 31.00 -15.28 13.10
CA SER A 3 29.85 -14.73 13.79
C SER A 3 29.82 -13.23 13.54
N PRO A 4 28.77 -12.66 12.93
CA PRO A 4 28.61 -11.23 12.94
C PRO A 4 28.36 -10.80 14.39
N MET A 5 29.14 -9.84 14.88
CA MET A 5 28.85 -9.19 16.15
C MET A 5 27.48 -8.51 16.03
N PRO A 6 26.54 -8.70 16.97
CA PRO A 6 25.33 -7.93 16.98
C PRO A 6 25.69 -6.47 17.25
N LEU A 7 25.33 -5.60 16.32
CA LEU A 7 25.27 -4.16 16.60
C LEU A 7 24.33 -3.95 17.80
N PRO A 8 24.62 -3.01 18.72
CA PRO A 8 23.76 -2.74 19.86
C PRO A 8 22.33 -2.44 19.35
N GLY A 9 21.39 -3.31 19.68
CA GLY A 9 20.02 -3.24 19.23
C GLY A 9 19.35 -1.95 19.72
N ARG A 10 19.02 -1.07 18.82
CA ARG A 10 18.00 -0.03 19.11
C ARG A 10 16.67 -0.75 19.20
N SER A 11 15.90 -0.48 20.24
CA SER A 11 14.53 -0.98 20.35
C SER A 11 13.64 -0.28 19.33
N GLY A 12 12.51 -0.86 18.92
CA GLY A 12 11.54 -0.17 18.07
C GLY A 12 11.09 1.19 18.66
N ALA A 13 11.12 1.33 19.98
CA ALA A 13 10.90 2.58 20.70
C ALA A 13 11.95 3.66 20.38
N ASP A 14 13.22 3.28 20.14
CA ASP A 14 14.29 4.23 19.77
C ASP A 14 14.11 4.77 18.35
N VAL A 15 13.60 3.95 17.43
CA VAL A 15 13.25 4.38 16.06
C VAL A 15 12.10 5.38 16.09
N LEU A 16 11.09 5.13 16.93
CA LEU A 16 9.97 6.06 17.12
C LEU A 16 10.41 7.39 17.76
N ALA A 17 11.33 7.36 18.72
CA ALA A 17 11.84 8.57 19.37
C ALA A 17 12.55 9.49 18.35
N VAL A 18 13.31 8.91 17.42
CA VAL A 18 13.96 9.64 16.32
C VAL A 18 12.94 10.30 15.39
N TYR A 19 11.82 9.64 15.10
CA TYR A 19 10.78 10.20 14.24
C TYR A 19 9.94 11.30 14.93
N ARG A 20 9.81 11.26 16.26
CA ARG A 20 9.07 12.24 17.07
C ARG A 20 9.87 13.50 17.39
N SER A 21 11.19 13.46 17.31
CA SER A 21 12.06 14.61 17.62
C SER A 21 12.21 15.61 16.48
N SER A 22 11.65 15.32 15.31
CA SER A 22 11.75 16.18 14.11
C SER A 22 10.61 17.21 14.05
N GLY A 23 10.83 18.31 13.34
CA GLY A 23 9.83 19.37 13.12
C GLY A 23 8.59 18.91 12.33
N PRO A 24 7.62 19.81 12.12
CA PRO A 24 6.47 19.53 11.27
C PRO A 24 6.89 19.27 9.81
N VAL A 25 6.11 18.43 9.09
CA VAL A 25 6.37 18.04 7.70
C VAL A 25 5.12 18.26 6.88
N ILE A 26 5.23 18.86 5.69
CA ILE A 26 4.14 18.89 4.71
C ILE A 26 4.01 17.48 4.13
N VAL A 27 2.82 16.92 4.11
CA VAL A 27 2.59 15.56 3.65
C VAL A 27 1.53 15.50 2.57
N PHE A 28 1.79 14.65 1.57
CA PHE A 28 0.88 14.36 0.48
C PHE A 28 0.63 12.85 0.39
N ASP A 29 -0.58 12.51 -0.06
CA ASP A 29 -0.94 11.16 -0.46
C ASP A 29 -1.72 11.21 -1.77
N LEU A 30 -1.10 10.66 -2.82
CA LEU A 30 -1.57 10.73 -4.19
C LEU A 30 -1.95 9.33 -4.68
N GLY A 31 -3.23 9.03 -4.58
CA GLY A 31 -3.81 7.80 -5.11
C GLY A 31 -4.68 8.03 -6.34
N GLY A 32 -5.21 6.96 -6.91
CA GLY A 32 -6.08 7.03 -8.09
C GLY A 32 -7.49 7.61 -7.84
N THR A 33 -7.90 7.79 -6.59
CA THR A 33 -9.24 8.30 -6.23
C THR A 33 -9.19 9.70 -5.64
N TRP A 34 -8.29 9.92 -4.73
CA TRP A 34 -8.11 11.17 -3.98
C TRP A 34 -6.66 11.62 -3.97
N TRP A 35 -6.46 12.92 -4.02
CA TRP A 35 -5.21 13.60 -3.66
C TRP A 35 -5.44 14.31 -2.34
N ARG A 36 -4.61 13.98 -1.37
CA ARG A 36 -4.71 14.48 0.01
C ARG A 36 -3.44 15.22 0.40
N SER A 37 -3.58 16.23 1.24
CA SER A 37 -2.45 16.97 1.82
C SER A 37 -2.74 17.35 3.27
N ALA A 38 -1.70 17.49 4.07
CA ALA A 38 -1.77 17.89 5.47
C ALA A 38 -0.42 18.37 5.98
N ILE A 39 -0.39 18.82 7.24
CA ILE A 39 0.83 18.97 8.04
C ILE A 39 0.90 17.80 9.02
N LEU A 40 1.98 17.04 9.02
CA LEU A 40 2.29 16.07 10.07
C LEU A 40 3.05 16.80 11.20
N GLU A 41 2.43 16.93 12.34
CA GLU A 41 3.02 17.53 13.54
C GLU A 41 4.04 16.59 14.22
N PRO A 42 4.94 17.08 15.08
CA PRO A 42 5.92 16.25 15.78
C PRO A 42 5.31 15.10 16.60
N ASP A 43 4.12 15.29 17.13
CA ASP A 43 3.39 14.28 17.91
C ASP A 43 2.69 13.20 17.05
N GLY A 44 2.79 13.31 15.71
CA GLY A 44 2.15 12.37 14.77
C GLY A 44 0.72 12.72 14.38
N THR A 45 0.16 13.82 14.90
CA THR A 45 -1.16 14.30 14.49
C THR A 45 -1.12 14.98 13.12
N LEU A 46 -2.24 14.95 12.41
CA LEU A 46 -2.41 15.58 11.09
C LEU A 46 -3.25 16.84 11.23
N ALA A 47 -2.60 17.99 11.04
CA ALA A 47 -3.24 19.31 10.99
C ALA A 47 -3.55 19.74 9.54
N GLU A 48 -4.46 20.69 9.39
CA GLU A 48 -4.75 21.39 8.12
C GLU A 48 -5.06 20.46 6.94
N ARG A 49 -5.79 19.37 7.19
CA ARG A 49 -6.10 18.33 6.19
C ARG A 49 -6.94 18.87 5.04
N GLN A 50 -6.50 18.61 3.83
CA GLN A 50 -7.18 18.97 2.59
C GLN A 50 -7.29 17.72 1.70
N ARG A 51 -8.28 17.70 0.81
CA ARG A 51 -8.45 16.65 -0.21
C ARG A 51 -9.13 17.20 -1.45
N GLN A 52 -8.77 16.64 -2.59
CA GLN A 52 -9.47 16.83 -3.85
C GLN A 52 -9.57 15.52 -4.63
N ALA A 53 -10.46 15.47 -5.61
CA ALA A 53 -10.54 14.33 -6.51
C ALA A 53 -9.24 14.18 -7.30
N ALA A 54 -8.73 12.95 -7.42
CA ALA A 54 -7.53 12.68 -8.19
C ALA A 54 -7.72 13.00 -9.67
N VAL A 55 -6.71 13.58 -10.28
CA VAL A 55 -6.66 13.81 -11.74
C VAL A 55 -5.94 12.60 -12.36
N THR A 56 -6.69 11.76 -13.08
CA THR A 56 -6.19 10.49 -13.62
C THR A 56 -6.56 10.32 -15.09
N LYS A 57 -5.84 9.44 -15.81
CA LYS A 57 -6.12 9.12 -17.21
C LYS A 57 -7.57 8.69 -17.43
N THR A 58 -8.11 7.85 -16.56
CA THR A 58 -9.49 7.36 -16.66
C THR A 58 -10.55 8.43 -16.46
N ARG A 59 -10.27 9.47 -15.67
CA ARG A 59 -11.23 10.55 -15.38
C ARG A 59 -11.18 11.67 -16.40
N THR A 60 -10.00 11.95 -16.98
CA THR A 60 -9.80 13.12 -17.84
C THR A 60 -9.54 12.78 -19.28
N GLY A 61 -9.11 11.55 -19.60
CA GLY A 61 -8.64 11.16 -20.92
C GLY A 61 -7.29 11.78 -21.34
N SER A 62 -6.67 12.57 -20.44
CA SER A 62 -5.43 13.28 -20.72
C SER A 62 -4.24 12.34 -20.89
N ASN A 63 -3.23 12.75 -21.63
CA ASN A 63 -1.97 12.02 -21.75
C ASN A 63 -1.11 12.12 -20.47
N ALA A 64 -0.11 11.27 -20.35
CA ALA A 64 0.73 11.20 -19.15
C ALA A 64 1.51 12.49 -18.88
N ALA A 65 1.96 13.22 -19.90
CA ALA A 65 2.68 14.48 -19.74
C ALA A 65 1.80 15.52 -19.04
N THR A 66 0.59 15.75 -19.55
CA THR A 66 -0.38 16.67 -18.95
C THR A 66 -0.75 16.24 -17.51
N LEU A 67 -0.92 14.94 -17.25
CA LEU A 67 -1.25 14.45 -15.89
C LEU A 67 -0.10 14.69 -14.92
N ARG A 68 1.16 14.53 -15.35
CA ARG A 68 2.37 14.85 -14.57
C ARG A 68 2.45 16.34 -14.25
N GLU A 69 2.18 17.21 -15.22
CA GLU A 69 2.16 18.67 -15.03
C GLU A 69 1.10 19.08 -14.01
N LEU A 70 -0.13 18.57 -14.12
CA LEU A 70 -1.21 18.85 -13.18
C LEU A 70 -0.89 18.37 -11.76
N MET A 71 -0.24 17.22 -11.62
CA MET A 71 0.22 16.70 -10.34
C MET A 71 1.31 17.59 -9.73
N VAL A 72 2.31 17.99 -10.52
CA VAL A 72 3.37 18.91 -10.08
C VAL A 72 2.79 20.23 -9.64
N GLN A 73 1.86 20.79 -10.41
CA GLN A 73 1.19 22.06 -10.06
C GLN A 73 0.46 21.96 -8.71
N PHE A 74 -0.33 20.87 -8.52
CA PHE A 74 -1.02 20.64 -7.24
C PHE A 74 -0.05 20.55 -6.06
N LEU A 75 1.07 19.81 -6.22
CA LEU A 75 2.07 19.66 -5.18
C LEU A 75 2.74 20.98 -4.83
N LEU A 76 3.14 21.77 -5.82
CA LEU A 76 3.80 23.06 -5.63
C LEU A 76 2.86 24.09 -4.99
N ASP A 77 1.64 24.23 -5.49
CA ASP A 77 0.68 25.21 -4.97
C ASP A 77 0.30 24.90 -3.52
N SER A 78 0.00 23.63 -3.23
CA SER A 78 -0.32 23.21 -1.87
C SER A 78 0.87 23.35 -0.93
N ALA A 79 2.08 22.96 -1.35
CA ALA A 79 3.28 23.07 -0.53
C ALA A 79 3.62 24.53 -0.21
N ARG A 80 3.52 25.43 -1.19
CA ARG A 80 3.72 26.88 -0.99
C ARG A 80 2.70 27.48 -0.03
N GLN A 81 1.43 27.06 -0.15
CA GLN A 81 0.37 27.49 0.77
C GLN A 81 0.70 27.10 2.22
N PHE A 82 1.06 25.82 2.46
CA PHE A 82 1.44 25.34 3.79
C PHE A 82 2.72 26.02 4.30
N ALA A 83 3.74 26.16 3.47
CA ALA A 83 5.00 26.81 3.86
C ALA A 83 4.81 28.29 4.22
N ALA A 84 3.89 28.99 3.56
CA ALA A 84 3.54 30.37 3.91
C ALA A 84 2.86 30.47 5.29
N GLN A 85 2.02 29.49 5.64
CA GLN A 85 1.36 29.40 6.95
C GLN A 85 2.31 28.90 8.06
N ARG A 86 3.29 28.08 7.70
CA ARG A 86 4.26 27.41 8.60
C ARG A 86 5.69 27.66 8.11
N PRO A 87 6.26 28.86 8.27
CA PRO A 87 7.58 29.20 7.69
C PRO A 87 8.75 28.35 8.21
N ALA A 88 8.58 27.61 9.30
CA ALA A 88 9.60 26.71 9.84
C ALA A 88 9.67 25.36 9.11
N VAL A 89 8.64 24.99 8.34
CA VAL A 89 8.59 23.70 7.63
C VAL A 89 9.54 23.75 6.43
N ARG A 90 10.36 22.69 6.29
CA ARG A 90 11.30 22.53 5.19
C ARG A 90 11.12 21.20 4.46
N ASP A 91 10.69 20.17 5.16
CA ASP A 91 10.54 18.83 4.62
C ASP A 91 9.15 18.60 4.05
N VAL A 92 9.10 17.95 2.89
CA VAL A 92 7.87 17.52 2.21
C VAL A 92 7.95 16.03 1.96
N GLY A 93 7.00 15.27 2.49
CA GLY A 93 6.84 13.83 2.26
C GLY A 93 5.69 13.53 1.32
N ILE A 94 5.92 12.70 0.31
CA ILE A 94 4.93 12.32 -0.69
C ILE A 94 4.76 10.80 -0.68
N SER A 95 3.55 10.34 -0.39
CA SER A 95 3.05 9.00 -0.66
C SER A 95 2.45 8.98 -2.06
N LEU A 96 2.93 8.09 -2.92
CA LEU A 96 2.49 8.03 -4.31
C LEU A 96 2.14 6.59 -4.70
N GLY A 97 0.95 6.37 -5.22
CA GLY A 97 0.48 5.09 -5.78
C GLY A 97 1.18 4.78 -7.11
N ALA A 98 2.44 4.41 -7.06
CA ALA A 98 3.30 4.21 -8.21
C ALA A 98 4.42 3.20 -7.92
N ALA A 99 4.94 2.55 -8.96
CA ALA A 99 6.24 1.88 -8.90
C ALA A 99 7.34 2.94 -8.82
N ILE A 100 8.10 2.95 -7.73
CA ILE A 100 9.12 3.97 -7.44
C ILE A 100 10.45 3.28 -7.17
N ASN A 101 11.52 3.80 -7.75
CA ASN A 101 12.87 3.49 -7.29
C ASN A 101 13.08 4.16 -5.92
N GLY A 102 13.03 3.38 -4.85
CA GLY A 102 13.09 3.89 -3.48
C GLY A 102 14.44 4.50 -3.09
N HIS A 103 15.51 4.30 -3.88
CA HIS A 103 16.80 4.92 -3.66
C HIS A 103 16.88 6.34 -4.24
N SER A 104 16.32 6.54 -5.44
CA SER A 104 16.37 7.83 -6.16
C SER A 104 15.10 8.67 -5.99
N GLY A 105 13.96 8.05 -5.71
CA GLY A 105 12.64 8.68 -5.76
C GLY A 105 12.08 8.82 -7.17
N GLN A 106 12.74 8.23 -8.18
CA GLN A 106 12.26 8.23 -9.56
C GLN A 106 11.00 7.39 -9.70
N VAL A 107 9.96 7.93 -10.32
CA VAL A 107 8.71 7.22 -10.62
C VAL A 107 8.90 6.44 -11.90
N LEU A 108 8.76 5.11 -11.83
CA LEU A 108 8.94 4.19 -12.95
C LEU A 108 7.65 3.98 -13.75
N ALA A 109 6.52 3.84 -13.04
CA ALA A 109 5.19 3.70 -13.64
C ALA A 109 4.12 4.02 -12.60
N SER A 110 2.95 4.50 -13.04
CA SER A 110 1.78 4.64 -12.19
C SER A 110 0.50 4.33 -12.97
N ALA A 111 0.10 3.07 -12.97
CA ALA A 111 -1.15 2.64 -13.61
C ALA A 111 -2.38 3.39 -13.09
N PRO A 112 -2.54 3.68 -11.78
CA PRO A 112 -3.68 4.41 -11.26
C PRO A 112 -3.78 5.85 -11.79
N MET A 113 -2.65 6.50 -12.12
CA MET A 113 -2.65 7.91 -12.51
C MET A 113 -2.38 8.10 -14.00
N TRP A 114 -1.33 7.49 -14.54
CA TRP A 114 -0.86 7.73 -15.92
C TRP A 114 -1.19 6.60 -16.89
N GLY A 115 -1.86 5.54 -16.40
CA GLY A 115 -2.19 4.35 -17.19
C GLY A 115 -0.94 3.56 -17.56
N ASP A 116 -0.84 3.21 -18.84
CA ASP A 116 0.20 2.35 -19.43
C ASP A 116 1.55 3.05 -19.71
N CYS A 117 1.71 4.31 -19.27
CA CYS A 117 2.98 5.03 -19.44
C CYS A 117 4.05 4.48 -18.50
N THR A 118 5.12 3.95 -19.07
CA THR A 118 6.29 3.39 -18.34
C THR A 118 7.56 4.22 -18.52
N ASP A 119 7.46 5.43 -19.07
CA ASP A 119 8.61 6.35 -19.16
C ASP A 119 8.98 6.85 -17.76
N PRO A 120 10.20 6.59 -17.28
CA PRO A 120 10.63 7.05 -15.97
C PRO A 120 10.53 8.56 -15.83
N TYR A 121 10.07 9.02 -14.65
CA TYR A 121 9.87 10.44 -14.38
C TYR A 121 10.54 10.86 -13.07
N ASP A 122 11.49 11.78 -13.15
CA ASP A 122 12.19 12.30 -11.97
C ASP A 122 11.37 13.42 -11.32
N LEU A 123 10.27 13.02 -10.67
CA LEU A 123 9.37 13.95 -9.97
C LEU A 123 10.11 14.74 -8.89
N ARG A 124 11.06 14.10 -8.17
CA ARG A 124 11.81 14.75 -7.12
C ARG A 124 12.68 15.89 -7.66
N ALA A 125 13.41 15.65 -8.76
CA ALA A 125 14.25 16.68 -9.38
C ALA A 125 13.41 17.85 -9.92
N VAL A 126 12.25 17.57 -10.52
CA VAL A 126 11.32 18.61 -11.01
C VAL A 126 10.83 19.49 -9.86
N LEU A 127 10.38 18.90 -8.75
CA LEU A 127 9.90 19.65 -7.59
C LEU A 127 11.02 20.45 -6.91
N ALA A 128 12.19 19.84 -6.72
CA ALA A 128 13.35 20.51 -6.11
C ALA A 128 13.86 21.69 -6.96
N SER A 129 13.79 21.58 -8.28
CA SER A 129 14.14 22.69 -9.18
C SER A 129 13.12 23.83 -9.12
N ALA A 130 11.81 23.51 -9.02
CA ALA A 130 10.74 24.50 -9.00
C ALA A 130 10.56 25.19 -7.65
N GLU A 131 10.91 24.49 -6.55
CA GLU A 131 10.82 25.02 -5.18
C GLU A 131 12.03 24.54 -4.34
N PRO A 132 13.21 25.17 -4.52
CA PRO A 132 14.45 24.75 -3.87
C PRO A 132 14.52 25.07 -2.36
N SER A 133 13.58 25.85 -1.84
CA SER A 133 13.48 26.14 -0.40
C SER A 133 12.95 24.97 0.42
N LEU A 134 12.35 23.97 -0.25
CA LEU A 134 11.78 22.76 0.35
C LEU A 134 12.61 21.50 -0.02
N GLN A 135 12.64 20.54 0.88
CA GLN A 135 13.27 19.23 0.67
C GLN A 135 12.19 18.20 0.37
N TRP A 136 12.27 17.58 -0.81
CA TRP A 136 11.23 16.69 -1.32
C TRP A 136 11.63 15.23 -1.19
N TRP A 137 10.75 14.44 -0.57
CA TRP A 137 10.94 13.02 -0.33
C TRP A 137 9.73 12.25 -0.86
N ILE A 138 9.97 11.26 -1.70
CA ILE A 138 8.91 10.51 -2.38
C ILE A 138 9.06 9.05 -2.06
N ALA A 139 7.98 8.41 -1.62
CA ALA A 139 7.91 6.98 -1.38
C ALA A 139 6.65 6.37 -2.02
N ASN A 140 6.72 5.08 -2.31
CA ASN A 140 5.53 4.32 -2.69
C ASN A 140 4.52 4.29 -1.54
N ASP A 141 3.23 4.30 -1.86
CA ASP A 141 2.11 4.35 -0.90
C ASP A 141 2.12 3.18 0.10
N VAL A 142 2.48 1.96 -0.34
CA VAL A 142 2.60 0.80 0.55
C VAL A 142 3.83 0.91 1.47
N THR A 143 4.91 1.57 1.03
CA THR A 143 6.04 1.91 1.89
C THR A 143 5.59 2.87 3.00
N CYS A 144 4.81 3.88 2.66
CA CYS A 144 4.25 4.80 3.64
C CYS A 144 3.29 4.08 4.61
N LEU A 145 2.43 3.19 4.11
CA LEU A 145 1.57 2.35 4.95
C LEU A 145 2.40 1.52 5.94
N ALA A 146 3.44 0.82 5.47
CA ALA A 146 4.29 -0.01 6.30
C ALA A 146 5.01 0.80 7.40
N LEU A 147 5.50 2.00 7.07
CA LEU A 147 6.10 2.92 8.04
C LEU A 147 5.11 3.39 9.09
N ALA A 148 3.88 3.73 8.70
CA ALA A 148 2.84 4.15 9.63
C ALA A 148 2.42 3.02 10.57
N ILE A 149 2.28 1.78 10.07
CA ILE A 149 2.01 0.60 10.90
C ILE A 149 3.16 0.34 11.87
N CYS A 150 4.40 0.34 11.38
CA CYS A 150 5.59 0.13 12.20
C CYS A 150 5.71 1.18 13.32
N ALA A 151 5.32 2.42 13.05
CA ALA A 151 5.34 3.52 14.01
C ALA A 151 4.15 3.55 14.99
N ASN A 152 3.16 2.67 14.82
CA ASN A 152 2.07 2.52 15.77
C ASN A 152 2.61 1.99 17.13
N GLU A 153 2.18 2.61 18.23
CA GLU A 153 2.70 2.28 19.57
C GLU A 153 2.50 0.82 19.96
N GLN A 154 1.36 0.23 19.57
CA GLN A 154 1.07 -1.18 19.86
C GLN A 154 1.99 -2.13 19.10
N ILE A 155 2.43 -1.76 17.88
CA ILE A 155 3.36 -2.54 17.09
C ILE A 155 4.79 -2.31 17.55
N ALA A 156 5.17 -1.07 17.76
CA ALA A 156 6.52 -0.69 18.18
C ALA A 156 6.91 -1.20 19.57
N SER A 157 5.92 -1.43 20.46
CA SER A 157 6.14 -2.03 21.77
C SER A 157 6.35 -3.55 21.74
N ARG A 158 6.10 -4.21 20.61
CA ARG A 158 6.30 -5.65 20.43
C ARG A 158 7.73 -5.91 19.95
N ASP A 159 8.35 -6.98 20.45
CA ASP A 159 9.68 -7.42 19.98
C ASP A 159 9.53 -8.21 18.66
N LEU A 160 9.21 -7.50 17.58
CA LEU A 160 9.10 -8.05 16.25
C LEU A 160 10.35 -7.73 15.43
N GLN A 161 10.81 -8.69 14.60
CA GLN A 161 11.89 -8.45 13.64
C GLN A 161 11.39 -7.71 12.40
N ALA A 162 10.39 -8.26 11.75
CA ALA A 162 9.81 -7.65 10.56
C ALA A 162 8.29 -7.84 10.52
N ILE A 163 7.63 -6.84 9.93
CA ILE A 163 6.23 -6.91 9.55
C ILE A 163 6.10 -6.72 8.04
N THR A 164 5.02 -7.24 7.47
CA THR A 164 4.64 -6.94 6.08
C THR A 164 3.30 -6.23 6.05
N ALA A 165 3.26 -5.05 5.46
CA ALA A 165 2.02 -4.38 5.09
C ALA A 165 1.60 -4.83 3.69
N VAL A 166 0.33 -5.16 3.52
CA VAL A 166 -0.28 -5.54 2.24
C VAL A 166 -1.48 -4.65 2.01
N THR A 167 -1.52 -3.98 0.88
CA THR A 167 -2.71 -3.27 0.44
C THR A 167 -3.48 -4.10 -0.58
N VAL A 168 -4.81 -4.20 -0.40
CA VAL A 168 -5.75 -4.77 -1.36
C VAL A 168 -6.77 -3.69 -1.69
N SER A 169 -6.49 -2.96 -2.74
CA SER A 169 -7.31 -1.83 -3.22
C SER A 169 -7.54 -1.96 -4.72
N SER A 170 -7.40 -0.91 -5.52
CA SER A 170 -7.44 -1.02 -7.00
C SER A 170 -6.39 -1.98 -7.55
N GLY A 171 -5.24 -2.11 -6.87
CA GLY A 171 -4.19 -3.09 -7.08
C GLY A 171 -3.82 -3.81 -5.78
N ILE A 172 -2.78 -4.66 -5.84
CA ILE A 172 -2.20 -5.34 -4.68
C ILE A 172 -0.71 -5.06 -4.65
N GLY A 173 -0.25 -4.56 -3.52
CA GLY A 173 1.17 -4.37 -3.24
C GLY A 173 1.51 -4.78 -1.81
N SER A 174 2.78 -5.03 -1.55
CA SER A 174 3.25 -5.29 -0.19
C SER A 174 4.58 -4.60 0.09
N ARG A 175 4.89 -4.39 1.36
CA ARG A 175 6.22 -3.96 1.82
C ARG A 175 6.54 -4.65 3.13
N THR A 176 7.68 -5.32 3.14
CA THR A 176 8.26 -5.86 4.37
C THR A 176 9.22 -4.84 4.93
N ILE A 177 9.04 -4.50 6.19
CA ILE A 177 9.84 -3.52 6.92
C ILE A 177 10.45 -4.16 8.16
N ASP A 178 11.73 -3.91 8.39
CA ASP A 178 12.40 -4.23 9.64
C ASP A 178 11.90 -3.26 10.73
N VAL A 179 11.31 -3.81 11.79
CA VAL A 179 10.66 -3.00 12.84
C VAL A 179 11.69 -2.23 13.67
N ARG A 180 12.89 -2.77 13.83
CA ARG A 180 13.95 -2.17 14.67
C ARG A 180 14.63 -0.99 13.99
N THR A 181 14.73 -1.02 12.66
CA THR A 181 15.41 0.03 11.88
C THR A 181 14.45 0.92 11.11
N GLY A 182 13.19 0.50 10.95
CA GLY A 182 12.24 1.15 10.06
C GLY A 182 12.68 1.12 8.59
N GLU A 183 13.43 0.10 8.18
CA GLU A 183 13.96 -0.01 6.82
C GLU A 183 13.18 -1.03 5.99
N VAL A 184 12.85 -0.63 4.77
CA VAL A 184 12.38 -1.52 3.72
C VAL A 184 13.57 -1.99 2.92
N LEU A 185 13.81 -3.30 2.88
CA LEU A 185 14.92 -3.87 2.14
C LEU A 185 14.59 -3.86 0.64
N LEU A 186 15.12 -2.88 -0.07
CA LEU A 186 14.92 -2.71 -1.51
C LEU A 186 16.03 -3.40 -2.31
N ASP A 187 15.70 -3.88 -3.53
CA ASP A 187 16.74 -4.34 -4.43
C ASP A 187 17.66 -3.16 -4.83
N ARG A 188 18.96 -3.48 -4.98
CA ARG A 188 19.98 -2.44 -5.18
C ARG A 188 19.86 -1.73 -6.52
N ARG A 189 19.30 -2.36 -7.52
CA ARG A 189 19.28 -1.84 -8.90
C ARG A 189 18.04 -1.02 -9.20
N HIS A 190 16.87 -1.52 -8.86
CA HIS A 190 15.59 -0.91 -9.20
C HIS A 190 14.90 -0.23 -8.01
N GLY A 191 15.40 -0.47 -6.78
CA GLY A 191 14.85 0.14 -5.57
C GLY A 191 13.42 -0.29 -5.28
N MET A 192 13.06 -1.54 -5.63
CA MET A 192 11.71 -2.07 -5.48
C MET A 192 11.68 -3.25 -4.50
N GLN A 193 10.51 -3.53 -3.95
CA GLN A 193 10.24 -4.71 -3.13
C GLN A 193 8.72 -4.97 -3.14
N GLY A 194 8.35 -6.26 -3.01
CA GLY A 194 6.99 -6.64 -2.59
C GLY A 194 5.89 -6.40 -3.63
N GLU A 195 6.23 -6.46 -4.89
CA GLU A 195 5.26 -6.39 -6.00
C GLU A 195 4.48 -7.72 -6.16
N ILE A 196 3.94 -8.26 -5.03
CA ILE A 196 3.28 -9.58 -4.99
C ILE A 196 2.01 -9.63 -5.85
N GLY A 197 1.40 -8.48 -6.12
CA GLY A 197 0.27 -8.38 -7.04
C GLY A 197 0.60 -8.78 -8.47
N HIS A 198 1.88 -8.72 -8.86
CA HIS A 198 2.37 -9.10 -10.19
C HIS A 198 2.98 -10.51 -10.24
N LEU A 199 2.88 -11.28 -9.15
CA LEU A 199 3.25 -12.69 -9.20
C LEU A 199 2.26 -13.47 -10.09
N PRO A 200 2.77 -14.47 -10.86
CA PRO A 200 1.91 -15.39 -11.60
C PRO A 200 0.95 -16.13 -10.67
N ALA A 201 -0.30 -16.23 -11.07
CA ALA A 201 -1.33 -16.93 -10.31
C ALA A 201 -2.16 -17.85 -11.21
N LEU A 202 -2.57 -18.98 -10.68
CA LEU A 202 -3.56 -19.81 -11.33
C LEU A 202 -4.94 -19.19 -11.16
N THR A 203 -5.66 -19.05 -12.27
CA THR A 203 -7.07 -18.65 -12.24
C THR A 203 -7.88 -19.78 -11.61
N PRO A 204 -8.60 -19.53 -10.50
CA PRO A 204 -9.42 -20.57 -9.88
C PRO A 204 -10.51 -21.04 -10.84
N ALA A 205 -10.64 -22.37 -11.01
CA ALA A 205 -11.64 -22.96 -11.91
C ALA A 205 -13.08 -22.55 -11.56
N ALA A 206 -13.35 -22.28 -10.29
CA ALA A 206 -14.66 -21.79 -9.82
C ALA A 206 -15.10 -20.46 -10.44
N LEU A 207 -14.16 -19.65 -10.96
CA LEU A 207 -14.49 -18.40 -11.66
C LEU A 207 -14.94 -18.65 -13.10
N GLY A 208 -14.59 -19.78 -13.72
CA GLY A 208 -15.01 -20.11 -15.09
C GLY A 208 -14.54 -19.10 -16.15
N VAL A 209 -13.46 -18.38 -15.88
CA VAL A 209 -12.92 -17.34 -16.78
C VAL A 209 -11.49 -17.73 -17.20
N GLU A 210 -11.11 -17.30 -18.40
CA GLU A 210 -9.72 -17.35 -18.86
C GLU A 210 -8.82 -16.48 -17.98
N PRO A 211 -7.49 -16.72 -17.95
CA PRO A 211 -6.58 -15.90 -17.17
C PRO A 211 -6.74 -14.41 -17.51
N PRO A 212 -7.19 -13.56 -16.57
CA PRO A 212 -7.51 -12.17 -16.87
C PRO A 212 -6.23 -11.34 -17.08
N LEU A 213 -6.38 -10.25 -17.86
CA LEU A 213 -5.31 -9.31 -18.13
C LEU A 213 -5.05 -8.43 -16.89
N CYS A 214 -3.78 -8.32 -16.50
CA CYS A 214 -3.33 -7.40 -15.48
C CYS A 214 -3.07 -6.00 -16.08
N ASP A 215 -3.20 -4.95 -15.27
CA ASP A 215 -2.90 -3.56 -15.68
C ASP A 215 -1.45 -3.37 -16.19
N CYS A 216 -0.53 -4.29 -15.85
CA CYS A 216 0.84 -4.29 -16.38
C CYS A 216 0.98 -4.90 -17.79
N GLY A 217 -0.11 -5.38 -18.38
CA GLY A 217 -0.14 -6.00 -19.69
C GLY A 217 0.08 -7.51 -19.72
N ALA A 218 0.47 -8.14 -18.61
CA ALA A 218 0.59 -9.60 -18.53
C ALA A 218 -0.73 -10.25 -18.08
N THR A 219 -0.92 -11.53 -18.41
CA THR A 219 -2.10 -12.31 -18.00
C THR A 219 -1.82 -13.14 -16.75
N GLY A 220 -2.88 -13.43 -15.96
CA GLY A 220 -2.81 -14.38 -14.85
C GLY A 220 -1.93 -13.93 -13.69
N HIS A 221 -1.90 -12.63 -13.38
CA HIS A 221 -1.27 -12.12 -12.17
C HIS A 221 -2.24 -12.14 -10.97
N VAL A 222 -1.70 -12.15 -9.75
CA VAL A 222 -2.48 -12.06 -8.51
C VAL A 222 -3.45 -10.89 -8.55
N SER A 223 -3.00 -9.69 -8.92
CA SER A 223 -3.85 -8.49 -9.02
C SER A 223 -4.95 -8.61 -10.07
N ALA A 224 -4.70 -9.33 -11.16
CA ALA A 224 -5.70 -9.54 -12.20
C ALA A 224 -6.92 -10.34 -11.72
N ILE A 225 -6.81 -11.03 -10.57
CA ILE A 225 -7.88 -11.83 -9.98
C ILE A 225 -8.34 -11.23 -8.65
N ALA A 226 -7.40 -10.88 -7.77
CA ALA A 226 -7.67 -10.56 -6.36
C ALA A 226 -7.71 -9.06 -6.04
N ALA A 227 -7.34 -8.17 -6.99
CA ALA A 227 -7.43 -6.73 -6.76
C ALA A 227 -8.85 -6.20 -6.94
N GLY A 228 -9.17 -5.10 -6.27
CA GLY A 228 -10.51 -4.51 -6.25
C GLY A 228 -11.08 -4.21 -7.63
N ARG A 229 -10.25 -3.68 -8.54
CA ARG A 229 -10.68 -3.42 -9.92
C ARG A 229 -11.12 -4.70 -10.65
N SER A 230 -10.36 -5.77 -10.48
CA SER A 230 -10.64 -7.07 -11.10
C SER A 230 -11.88 -7.73 -10.46
N ILE A 231 -12.00 -7.65 -9.13
CA ILE A 231 -13.18 -8.14 -8.42
C ILE A 231 -14.43 -7.39 -8.89
N GLU A 232 -14.40 -6.06 -8.98
CA GLU A 232 -15.52 -5.24 -9.46
C GLU A 232 -15.92 -5.58 -10.91
N ALA A 233 -14.95 -5.80 -11.78
CA ALA A 233 -15.19 -6.21 -13.16
C ALA A 233 -15.88 -7.59 -13.22
N MET A 234 -15.41 -8.55 -12.43
CA MET A 234 -16.03 -9.89 -12.33
C MET A 234 -17.41 -9.83 -11.69
N LEU A 235 -17.63 -9.04 -10.63
CA LEU A 235 -18.94 -8.84 -10.03
C LEU A 235 -19.95 -8.29 -11.01
N SER A 236 -19.51 -7.45 -11.96
CA SER A 236 -20.39 -6.95 -13.03
C SER A 236 -20.83 -8.05 -13.99
N GLN A 237 -19.96 -9.05 -14.25
CA GLN A 237 -20.27 -10.19 -15.13
C GLN A 237 -21.14 -11.25 -14.43
N PHE A 238 -20.94 -11.45 -13.14
CA PHE A 238 -21.58 -12.51 -12.35
C PHE A 238 -22.78 -12.03 -11.52
N ALA A 239 -23.20 -10.77 -11.66
CA ALA A 239 -24.24 -10.17 -10.81
C ALA A 239 -25.53 -11.00 -10.74
N GLY A 240 -26.00 -11.55 -11.87
CA GLY A 240 -27.19 -12.41 -11.91
C GLY A 240 -26.98 -13.79 -11.27
N ILE A 241 -25.78 -14.36 -11.33
CA ILE A 241 -25.46 -15.67 -10.71
C ILE A 241 -25.32 -15.52 -9.20
N LEU A 242 -24.79 -14.38 -8.76
CA LEU A 242 -24.55 -14.07 -7.35
C LEU A 242 -25.80 -13.50 -6.66
N ASP A 243 -26.89 -13.30 -7.39
CA ASP A 243 -28.13 -12.68 -6.89
C ASP A 243 -27.88 -11.34 -6.17
N LEU A 244 -26.99 -10.52 -6.76
CA LEU A 244 -26.58 -9.25 -6.17
C LEU A 244 -27.59 -8.11 -6.36
N GLY A 245 -28.78 -8.40 -6.93
CA GLY A 245 -29.74 -7.38 -7.28
C GLY A 245 -29.31 -6.49 -8.45
N ASP A 246 -30.24 -5.78 -9.05
CA ASP A 246 -29.95 -4.79 -10.09
C ASP A 246 -29.31 -3.56 -9.44
N ALA A 247 -28.01 -3.40 -9.61
CA ALA A 247 -27.36 -2.11 -9.38
C ALA A 247 -27.75 -1.14 -10.51
N THR A 248 -29.03 -0.77 -10.57
CA THR A 248 -29.55 0.28 -11.46
C THR A 248 -29.22 1.64 -10.88
N GLY A 249 -27.92 1.93 -10.74
CA GLY A 249 -27.40 3.23 -10.39
C GLY A 249 -26.42 3.65 -11.47
N ASP A 250 -26.78 4.64 -12.26
CA ASP A 250 -25.86 5.34 -13.15
C ASP A 250 -24.62 5.76 -12.38
N GLY A 251 -23.43 5.34 -12.87
CA GLY A 251 -22.17 5.96 -12.51
C GLY A 251 -21.42 5.41 -11.30
N GLY A 252 -20.75 4.27 -11.43
CA GLY A 252 -19.52 4.03 -10.67
C GLY A 252 -19.63 3.65 -9.20
N CYS A 253 -20.77 3.18 -8.73
CA CYS A 253 -20.88 2.66 -7.36
C CYS A 253 -20.21 1.29 -7.25
N SER A 254 -19.39 1.10 -6.21
CA SER A 254 -18.73 -0.19 -5.92
C SER A 254 -19.77 -1.26 -5.60
N ARG A 255 -19.57 -2.47 -6.15
CA ARG A 255 -20.39 -3.66 -5.84
C ARG A 255 -19.86 -4.48 -4.66
N LEU A 256 -18.71 -4.11 -4.11
CA LEU A 256 -18.16 -4.79 -2.92
C LEU A 256 -19.12 -4.82 -1.73
N PRO A 257 -19.88 -3.75 -1.41
CA PRO A 257 -20.89 -3.82 -0.35
C PRO A 257 -21.98 -4.87 -0.63
N MET A 258 -22.40 -5.01 -1.88
CA MET A 258 -23.41 -6.02 -2.27
C MET A 258 -22.87 -7.45 -2.11
N LEU A 259 -21.60 -7.67 -2.49
CA LEU A 259 -20.91 -8.94 -2.24
C LEU A 259 -20.83 -9.24 -0.74
N ARG A 260 -20.44 -8.25 0.07
CA ARG A 260 -20.41 -8.39 1.54
C ARG A 260 -21.76 -8.83 2.07
N ASP A 261 -22.82 -8.16 1.67
CA ASP A 261 -24.18 -8.44 2.17
C ASP A 261 -24.69 -9.82 1.71
N ALA A 262 -24.35 -10.23 0.49
CA ALA A 262 -24.66 -11.58 -0.01
C ALA A 262 -23.88 -12.68 0.75
N VAL A 263 -22.59 -12.44 1.05
CA VAL A 263 -21.79 -13.36 1.87
C VAL A 263 -22.32 -13.41 3.30
N ALA A 264 -22.72 -12.28 3.87
CA ALA A 264 -23.32 -12.21 5.20
C ALA A 264 -24.68 -12.95 5.29
N ALA A 265 -25.39 -13.07 4.18
CA ALA A 265 -26.61 -13.85 4.04
C ALA A 265 -26.36 -15.34 3.72
N ASP A 266 -25.10 -15.81 3.85
CA ASP A 266 -24.68 -17.18 3.52
C ASP A 266 -25.03 -17.63 2.09
N ASN A 267 -25.07 -16.71 1.11
CA ASN A 267 -25.27 -17.06 -0.29
C ASN A 267 -24.11 -17.94 -0.77
N PRO A 268 -24.34 -19.22 -1.15
CA PRO A 268 -23.23 -20.14 -1.46
C PRO A 268 -22.41 -19.71 -2.67
N ALA A 269 -23.03 -19.05 -3.67
CA ALA A 269 -22.34 -18.56 -4.85
C ALA A 269 -21.43 -17.37 -4.50
N ALA A 270 -21.90 -16.45 -3.65
CA ALA A 270 -21.11 -15.30 -3.17
C ALA A 270 -19.93 -15.75 -2.30
N VAL A 271 -20.12 -16.72 -1.42
CA VAL A 271 -19.04 -17.31 -0.60
C VAL A 271 -18.02 -17.99 -1.51
N SER A 272 -18.45 -18.83 -2.46
CA SER A 272 -17.56 -19.49 -3.42
C SER A 272 -16.78 -18.51 -4.29
N PHE A 273 -17.43 -17.43 -4.74
CA PHE A 273 -16.78 -16.36 -5.48
C PHE A 273 -15.69 -15.67 -4.64
N LEU A 274 -16.02 -15.29 -3.40
CA LEU A 274 -15.06 -14.65 -2.50
C LEU A 274 -13.85 -15.56 -2.22
N ASP A 275 -14.10 -16.85 -1.98
CA ASP A 275 -13.02 -17.84 -1.78
C ASP A 275 -12.14 -17.99 -3.04
N ALA A 276 -12.73 -17.92 -4.22
CA ALA A 276 -11.99 -17.99 -5.47
C ALA A 276 -11.10 -16.75 -5.68
N VAL A 277 -11.62 -15.52 -5.46
CA VAL A 277 -10.84 -14.30 -5.71
C VAL A 277 -9.78 -14.04 -4.63
N THR A 278 -9.91 -14.59 -3.42
CA THR A 278 -8.89 -14.47 -2.36
C THR A 278 -7.77 -15.50 -2.48
N ALA A 279 -8.01 -16.63 -3.16
CA ALA A 279 -7.05 -17.75 -3.26
C ALA A 279 -5.67 -17.36 -3.82
N PRO A 280 -5.53 -16.52 -4.87
CA PRO A 280 -4.22 -16.11 -5.36
C PRO A 280 -3.40 -15.36 -4.33
N LEU A 281 -4.02 -14.43 -3.59
CA LEU A 281 -3.33 -13.68 -2.53
C LEU A 281 -2.93 -14.60 -1.37
N ALA A 282 -3.79 -15.55 -0.97
CA ALA A 282 -3.46 -16.53 0.06
C ALA A 282 -2.17 -17.30 -0.28
N ARG A 283 -2.03 -17.75 -1.52
CA ARG A 283 -0.81 -18.44 -1.98
C ARG A 283 0.41 -17.54 -1.98
N ALA A 284 0.26 -16.26 -2.40
CA ALA A 284 1.35 -15.29 -2.35
C ALA A 284 1.83 -15.06 -0.91
N LEU A 285 0.91 -15.00 0.05
CA LEU A 285 1.24 -14.88 1.48
C LEU A 285 1.92 -16.15 2.03
N LEU A 286 1.51 -17.34 1.60
CA LEU A 286 2.22 -18.59 1.96
C LEU A 286 3.66 -18.57 1.47
N TYR A 287 3.92 -18.12 0.24
CA TYR A 287 5.28 -17.97 -0.29
C TYR A 287 6.08 -16.96 0.52
N LEU A 288 5.48 -15.80 0.85
CA LEU A 288 6.12 -14.78 1.68
C LEU A 288 6.56 -15.38 3.04
N LEU A 289 5.66 -16.04 3.74
CA LEU A 289 5.93 -16.62 5.07
C LEU A 289 6.92 -17.80 4.99
N ALA A 290 6.95 -18.55 3.88
CA ALA A 290 7.88 -19.67 3.69
C ALA A 290 9.31 -19.18 3.35
N ILE A 291 9.45 -18.04 2.65
CA ILE A 291 10.73 -17.55 2.13
C ILE A 291 11.40 -16.59 3.12
N ASP A 292 10.63 -15.70 3.78
CA ASP A 292 11.19 -14.75 4.75
C ASP A 292 10.75 -15.09 6.19
N PRO A 293 11.53 -15.86 6.94
CA PRO A 293 11.20 -16.27 8.31
C PRO A 293 11.18 -15.11 9.31
N ARG A 294 11.71 -13.93 8.94
CA ARG A 294 11.71 -12.73 9.80
C ARG A 294 10.35 -12.08 9.87
N VAL A 295 9.47 -12.33 8.89
CA VAL A 295 8.11 -11.78 8.87
C VAL A 295 7.27 -12.46 9.94
N GLU A 296 7.02 -11.77 11.05
CA GLU A 296 6.26 -12.30 12.18
C GLU A 296 4.80 -11.85 12.17
N GLN A 297 4.51 -10.75 11.47
CA GLN A 297 3.15 -10.24 11.29
C GLN A 297 2.94 -9.75 9.85
N VAL A 298 1.75 -9.99 9.33
CA VAL A 298 1.27 -9.45 8.06
C VAL A 298 -0.01 -8.67 8.31
N PHE A 299 -0.03 -7.41 7.92
CA PHE A 299 -1.20 -6.53 8.07
C PHE A 299 -1.83 -6.26 6.71
N LEU A 300 -3.10 -6.63 6.55
CA LEU A 300 -3.88 -6.34 5.37
C LEU A 300 -4.71 -5.08 5.57
N SER A 301 -4.68 -4.19 4.58
CA SER A 301 -5.47 -2.95 4.53
C SER A 301 -5.91 -2.67 3.11
N GLY A 302 -6.74 -1.65 2.93
CA GLY A 302 -7.18 -1.18 1.62
C GLY A 302 -8.66 -1.45 1.35
N GLY A 303 -9.22 -0.73 0.38
CA GLY A 303 -10.66 -0.62 0.20
C GLY A 303 -11.43 -1.94 0.07
N VAL A 304 -10.79 -2.99 -0.47
CA VAL A 304 -11.42 -4.32 -0.54
C VAL A 304 -11.52 -4.95 0.84
N VAL A 305 -10.42 -4.96 1.58
CA VAL A 305 -10.35 -5.52 2.94
C VAL A 305 -11.25 -4.75 3.88
N ASP A 306 -11.24 -3.42 3.80
CA ASP A 306 -12.05 -2.56 4.68
C ASP A 306 -13.56 -2.73 4.41
N THR A 307 -13.95 -2.88 3.13
CA THR A 307 -15.35 -3.04 2.76
C THR A 307 -15.90 -4.43 3.13
N LEU A 308 -15.13 -5.49 2.86
CA LEU A 308 -15.56 -6.87 3.10
C LEU A 308 -15.28 -7.35 4.53
N GLY A 309 -14.38 -6.69 5.24
CA GLY A 309 -14.09 -6.93 6.65
C GLY A 309 -13.72 -8.38 6.97
N ASP A 310 -14.38 -8.93 7.99
CA ASP A 310 -14.12 -10.28 8.46
C ASP A 310 -14.51 -11.36 7.44
N HIS A 311 -15.44 -11.07 6.51
CA HIS A 311 -15.77 -12.02 5.43
C HIS A 311 -14.55 -12.24 4.51
N TYR A 312 -13.81 -11.17 4.19
CA TYR A 312 -12.56 -11.27 3.43
C TYR A 312 -11.51 -12.08 4.19
N MET A 313 -11.29 -11.74 5.46
CA MET A 313 -10.30 -12.42 6.29
C MET A 313 -10.64 -13.90 6.48
N ASN A 314 -11.89 -14.25 6.74
CA ASN A 314 -12.32 -15.63 6.89
C ASN A 314 -12.15 -16.44 5.60
N SER A 315 -12.45 -15.85 4.44
CA SER A 315 -12.18 -16.46 3.14
C SER A 315 -10.68 -16.72 2.94
N LEU A 316 -9.85 -15.72 3.24
CA LEU A 316 -8.40 -15.85 3.15
C LEU A 316 -7.86 -16.95 4.08
N TYR A 317 -8.33 -17.01 5.34
CA TYR A 317 -7.93 -18.03 6.29
C TYR A 317 -8.32 -19.45 5.85
N ARG A 318 -9.55 -19.64 5.35
CA ARG A 318 -9.97 -20.97 4.83
C ARG A 318 -8.97 -21.49 3.78
N ARG A 319 -8.50 -20.59 2.91
CA ARG A 319 -7.54 -20.98 1.88
C ARG A 319 -6.15 -21.24 2.43
N LEU A 320 -5.66 -20.40 3.32
CA LEU A 320 -4.37 -20.57 4.00
C LEU A 320 -4.32 -21.83 4.83
N GLU A 321 -5.39 -22.12 5.58
CA GLU A 321 -5.53 -23.33 6.40
C GLU A 321 -5.61 -24.59 5.53
N SER A 322 -6.29 -24.52 4.38
CA SER A 322 -6.38 -25.64 3.42
C SER A 322 -5.05 -25.95 2.73
N ASP A 323 -4.31 -24.92 2.28
CA ASP A 323 -3.03 -25.10 1.59
C ASP A 323 -1.88 -25.41 2.60
N GLY A 324 -1.91 -24.80 3.79
CA GLY A 324 -1.00 -25.02 4.91
C GLY A 324 0.46 -24.61 4.67
N LEU A 325 1.21 -24.49 5.76
CA LEU A 325 2.67 -24.43 5.76
C LEU A 325 3.23 -25.75 6.27
N TYR A 326 4.17 -26.33 5.54
CA TYR A 326 4.78 -27.64 5.87
C TYR A 326 5.20 -27.72 7.34
N LEU A 327 4.66 -28.69 8.07
CA LEU A 327 4.81 -28.94 9.50
C LEU A 327 4.31 -27.80 10.39
N VAL A 328 4.52 -26.53 10.05
CA VAL A 328 4.18 -25.37 10.88
C VAL A 328 2.68 -25.34 11.20
N SER A 329 1.82 -25.49 10.17
CA SER A 329 0.36 -25.54 10.38
C SER A 329 -0.10 -26.75 11.17
N LEU A 330 0.67 -27.85 11.16
CA LEU A 330 0.37 -29.02 11.96
C LEU A 330 0.64 -28.79 13.45
N TYR A 331 1.76 -28.16 13.76
CA TYR A 331 2.14 -27.88 15.16
C TYR A 331 1.43 -26.65 15.74
N GLN A 332 1.08 -25.67 14.92
CA GLN A 332 0.36 -24.47 15.30
C GLN A 332 -0.79 -24.18 14.31
N PRO A 333 -1.96 -24.81 14.50
CA PRO A 333 -3.11 -24.62 13.58
C PRO A 333 -3.60 -23.16 13.49
N SER A 334 -3.39 -22.36 14.54
CA SER A 334 -3.77 -20.93 14.57
C SER A 334 -2.80 -20.00 13.87
N ILE A 335 -1.67 -20.52 13.33
CA ILE A 335 -0.54 -19.70 12.83
C ILE A 335 -0.97 -18.57 11.88
N PHE A 336 -1.94 -18.83 11.00
CA PHE A 336 -2.38 -17.82 10.03
C PHE A 336 -3.19 -16.72 10.71
N ARG A 337 -4.07 -17.06 11.67
CA ARG A 337 -4.86 -16.07 12.42
C ARG A 337 -3.99 -15.27 13.38
N ASP A 338 -2.92 -15.87 13.89
CA ASP A 338 -1.96 -15.21 14.77
C ASP A 338 -1.05 -14.23 14.00
N ARG A 339 -0.67 -14.58 12.76
CA ARG A 339 0.30 -13.81 11.97
C ARG A 339 -0.31 -12.88 10.93
N ILE A 340 -1.51 -13.16 10.42
CA ILE A 340 -2.13 -12.37 9.35
C ILE A 340 -3.35 -11.68 9.91
N CYS A 341 -3.32 -10.37 10.01
CA CYS A 341 -4.36 -9.57 10.64
C CYS A 341 -4.87 -8.48 9.71
N ARG A 342 -6.13 -8.11 9.85
CA ARG A 342 -6.64 -6.87 9.26
C ARG A 342 -6.08 -5.69 10.04
N TRP A 343 -5.56 -4.69 9.35
CA TRP A 343 -5.22 -3.41 9.92
C TRP A 343 -6.47 -2.54 10.01
N GLU A 344 -6.78 -2.05 11.20
CA GLU A 344 -7.86 -1.08 11.39
C GLU A 344 -7.37 0.31 10.99
N SER A 345 -7.67 0.69 9.74
CA SER A 345 -7.21 1.93 9.13
C SER A 345 -8.15 3.09 9.46
N ASP A 346 -7.59 4.25 9.80
CA ASP A 346 -8.31 5.52 9.79
C ASP A 346 -8.24 6.22 8.42
N GLY A 347 -7.58 5.60 7.45
CA GLY A 347 -7.39 6.08 6.09
C GLY A 347 -6.31 7.14 5.92
N PHE A 348 -5.55 7.46 6.97
CA PHE A 348 -4.51 8.49 6.94
C PHE A 348 -3.09 7.94 7.11
N GLU A 349 -2.91 6.63 7.17
CA GLU A 349 -1.61 5.99 7.29
C GLU A 349 -0.64 6.41 6.17
N PRO A 350 -1.05 6.50 4.88
CA PRO A 350 -0.12 6.95 3.84
C PRO A 350 0.40 8.38 4.05
N LEU A 351 -0.43 9.29 4.55
CA LEU A 351 0.02 10.65 4.91
C LEU A 351 1.01 10.63 6.08
N ARG A 352 0.70 9.91 7.16
CA ARG A 352 1.63 9.77 8.30
C ARG A 352 2.94 9.13 7.87
N GLY A 353 2.85 8.05 7.10
CA GLY A 353 4.02 7.34 6.59
C GLY A 353 4.89 8.20 5.68
N ALA A 354 4.31 9.04 4.83
CA ALA A 354 5.04 9.98 4.00
C ALA A 354 5.87 10.96 4.85
N GLY A 355 5.30 11.47 5.92
CA GLY A 355 6.01 12.35 6.84
C GLY A 355 7.11 11.63 7.63
N LEU A 356 6.85 10.40 8.10
CA LEU A 356 7.88 9.56 8.75
C LEU A 356 9.03 9.25 7.79
N PHE A 357 8.72 8.95 6.54
CA PHE A 357 9.74 8.74 5.50
C PHE A 357 10.58 10.01 5.29
N ALA A 358 9.97 11.17 5.16
CA ALA A 358 10.66 12.45 4.99
C ALA A 358 11.59 12.74 6.18
N ARG A 359 11.11 12.58 7.41
CA ARG A 359 11.92 12.75 8.64
C ARG A 359 13.14 11.84 8.65
N LYS A 360 12.95 10.56 8.32
CA LYS A 360 14.05 9.59 8.24
C LYS A 360 15.10 10.01 7.22
N GLN A 361 14.68 10.39 6.02
CA GLN A 361 15.59 10.78 4.94
C GLN A 361 16.34 12.09 5.27
N SER A 362 15.68 13.07 5.85
CA SER A 362 16.28 14.34 6.26
C SER A 362 17.39 14.13 7.31
N LEU A 363 17.15 13.27 8.30
CA LEU A 363 18.14 12.91 9.31
C LEU A 363 19.38 12.22 8.69
N GLN A 364 19.16 11.26 7.78
CA GLN A 364 20.24 10.57 7.07
C GLN A 364 21.07 11.51 6.17
N ALA A 365 20.43 12.50 5.56
CA ALA A 365 21.10 13.53 4.76
C ALA A 365 21.95 14.46 5.63
N GLY A 366 21.47 14.85 6.81
CA GLY A 366 22.18 15.68 7.77
C GLY A 366 23.46 14.99 8.34
N ASP A 367 23.40 13.69 8.57
CA ASP A 367 24.55 12.92 9.06
C ASP A 367 25.64 12.75 7.98
N ARG A 368 25.30 12.71 6.70
CA ARG A 368 26.26 12.61 5.59
C ARG A 368 26.97 13.94 5.27
N SER A 369 26.44 15.05 5.75
CA SER A 369 27.02 16.38 5.55
C SER A 369 27.94 16.83 6.69
N ARG A 370 28.08 16.04 7.73
CA ARG A 370 29.01 16.20 8.86
C ARG A 370 30.22 15.28 8.71
#